data_bb0f3ec840589675ee9400c40f3096d6
#
_entry.id   bb0f3ec840589675ee9400c40f3096d6
#
_cell.length_a   1.000
_cell.length_b   1.000
_cell.length_c   1.000
_cell.angle_alpha   90.00
_cell.angle_beta   90.00
_cell.angle_gamma   90.00
#
_symmetry.space_group_name_H-M   'P 1'
#
loop_
_entity.id
_entity.type
_entity.pdbx_description
1 polymer ?
#
loop_
_entity_poly.entity_id
_entity_poly.type
_entity_poly.pdbx_seq_one_letter_code
_entity_poly.pdbx_strand_id
1 'polypeptide(L)'
;MKNIVWSMIAVALLCSCSGKGVKGQESGDEAGADSTTTVTVKYATGFSVKDSADVRLVKIGKKDRFALVRKIETSVPEGYVKVVVPIKSTICMTALQLSNFTVLEAHDVVKGITGTKNLFDKDIKEHVKDGRIVKIGTEGEFDTELILAANPDVIFISPFKRGGYDAIKETGITLVPHLGYKELDPLGQAEWVKLVGMFIGKEKLANAVFDGIEQRYNELKAKCQELTANSQEPIPTVTSGEMHYGTWRAVGGKNYLAQIFRDAGADYVVKDDEEAGENMEFEKMYALSANADYWRILNSYPGDFSYEALKASEPRNELFKAFKEKKVIYCNMKKTPYYEISPVEPDVLLKDFVAIFHPEAVEKDYKPKYYYLLK
;
A
#
# COMPACT_ATOMS: atom_id res chain seq x y z
N MET A 1 -21.11 -62.54 24.63
CA MET A 1 -20.14 -63.18 25.54
C MET A 1 -18.87 -62.36 25.54
N LYS A 2 -18.47 -61.95 26.78
CA LYS A 2 -17.20 -61.37 27.22
C LYS A 2 -16.83 -59.99 26.62
N ASN A 3 -17.11 -58.84 27.25
CA ASN A 3 -16.46 -58.15 28.42
C ASN A 3 -14.92 -58.26 28.42
N ILE A 4 -14.25 -57.07 28.30
CA ILE A 4 -13.21 -56.68 29.24
C ILE A 4 -13.11 -55.11 29.21
N VAL A 5 -13.24 -54.59 30.40
CA VAL A 5 -13.13 -53.24 30.95
C VAL A 5 -11.68 -53.02 31.44
N TRP A 6 -11.32 -51.78 31.71
CA TRP A 6 -10.22 -51.26 32.55
C TRP A 6 -9.25 -50.33 31.79
N SER A 7 -8.81 -49.20 32.31
CA SER A 7 -8.97 -48.52 33.60
C SER A 7 -8.50 -47.06 33.49
N MET A 8 -9.12 -46.17 34.21
CA MET A 8 -8.68 -44.80 34.49
C MET A 8 -7.46 -44.80 35.41
N ILE A 9 -6.55 -43.84 35.23
CA ILE A 9 -5.75 -43.31 36.34
C ILE A 9 -5.76 -41.77 36.21
N ALA A 10 -6.50 -41.20 37.20
CA ALA A 10 -6.43 -39.79 37.57
C ALA A 10 -5.38 -39.65 38.68
N VAL A 11 -4.47 -38.69 38.53
CA VAL A 11 -3.63 -38.22 39.63
C VAL A 11 -3.90 -36.73 39.83
N ALA A 12 -4.68 -36.45 40.85
CA ALA A 12 -4.80 -35.11 41.42
C ALA A 12 -3.70 -34.92 42.47
N LEU A 13 -2.96 -33.84 42.38
CA LEU A 13 -2.15 -33.33 43.49
C LEU A 13 -2.57 -31.91 43.80
N LEU A 14 -3.32 -31.78 44.86
CA LEU A 14 -3.59 -30.54 45.56
C LEU A 14 -2.36 -30.17 46.40
N CYS A 15 -1.88 -28.92 46.24
CA CYS A 15 -1.14 -28.28 47.31
C CYS A 15 -1.63 -26.83 47.45
N SER A 16 -2.30 -26.63 48.57
CA SER A 16 -2.75 -25.36 49.10
C SER A 16 -1.59 -24.71 49.85
N CYS A 17 -1.37 -23.40 49.66
CA CYS A 17 -0.89 -22.51 50.71
C CYS A 17 -1.19 -21.04 50.43
N SER A 18 -1.91 -20.53 51.35
CA SER A 18 -2.31 -19.18 51.75
C SER A 18 -1.45 -17.99 51.33
N GLY A 19 -2.11 -16.98 50.83
CA GLY A 19 -2.21 -15.60 51.23
C GLY A 19 -0.99 -14.73 51.41
N LYS A 20 -0.93 -13.70 50.53
CA LYS A 20 -0.76 -12.29 50.95
C LYS A 20 -1.00 -11.39 49.72
N GLY A 21 -1.90 -10.42 49.92
CA GLY A 21 -2.20 -9.43 48.88
C GLY A 21 -0.99 -8.59 48.52
N VAL A 22 -0.75 -8.48 47.22
CA VAL A 22 0.15 -7.49 46.67
C VAL A 22 -0.73 -6.55 45.84
N LYS A 23 -0.71 -5.28 46.25
CA LYS A 23 -1.35 -4.16 45.57
C LYS A 23 -0.89 -4.13 44.11
N GLY A 24 -1.86 -3.92 43.20
CA GLY A 24 -1.59 -3.68 41.79
C GLY A 24 -0.63 -2.52 41.63
N GLN A 25 0.48 -2.81 40.99
CA GLN A 25 1.37 -1.82 40.40
C GLN A 25 0.94 -1.73 38.94
N GLU A 26 0.28 -0.65 38.60
CA GLU A 26 0.07 -0.25 37.21
C GLU A 26 1.48 -0.09 36.61
N SER A 27 1.92 -1.08 35.87
CA SER A 27 3.05 -0.93 34.96
C SER A 27 2.55 -0.12 33.77
N GLY A 28 2.75 1.20 33.83
CA GLY A 28 2.73 2.01 32.65
C GLY A 28 3.79 1.46 31.69
N ASP A 29 3.37 0.82 30.62
CA ASP A 29 4.21 0.55 29.47
C ASP A 29 4.59 1.90 28.86
N GLU A 30 5.64 2.53 29.38
CA GLU A 30 6.45 3.41 28.59
C GLU A 30 7.06 2.56 27.47
N ALA A 31 6.42 2.55 26.30
CA ALA A 31 7.00 2.05 25.08
C ALA A 31 8.25 2.88 24.77
N GLY A 32 9.34 2.56 25.38
CA GLY A 32 10.65 3.08 25.05
C GLY A 32 10.92 2.71 23.61
N ALA A 33 10.83 3.68 22.71
CA ALA A 33 11.19 3.49 21.32
C ALA A 33 12.61 2.92 21.25
N ASP A 34 12.72 1.66 20.83
CA ASP A 34 13.97 0.92 20.77
C ASP A 34 14.91 1.57 19.73
N SER A 35 15.87 2.37 20.21
CA SER A 35 16.81 3.10 19.37
C SER A 35 17.81 2.20 18.62
N THR A 36 17.74 0.89 18.84
CA THR A 36 18.68 -0.10 18.29
C THR A 36 18.13 -0.89 17.12
N THR A 37 16.83 -0.75 16.79
CA THR A 37 16.24 -1.50 15.68
C THR A 37 16.82 -1.06 14.35
N THR A 38 17.59 -1.93 13.71
CA THR A 38 18.16 -1.70 12.38
C THR A 38 17.05 -1.72 11.33
N VAL A 39 17.09 -0.75 10.41
CA VAL A 39 16.22 -0.70 9.25
C VAL A 39 17.04 -0.94 7.99
N THR A 40 16.78 -2.04 7.30
CA THR A 40 17.41 -2.37 6.01
C THR A 40 16.43 -2.14 4.89
N VAL A 41 16.84 -1.42 3.85
CA VAL A 41 16.05 -1.18 2.63
C VAL A 41 16.55 -2.14 1.55
N LYS A 42 15.65 -2.98 1.01
CA LYS A 42 15.99 -4.06 0.06
C LYS A 42 15.48 -3.77 -1.36
N TYR A 43 14.28 -3.24 -1.50
CA TYR A 43 13.54 -3.08 -2.77
C TYR A 43 13.29 -1.64 -3.13
N ALA A 44 12.99 -0.78 -2.14
CA ALA A 44 12.72 0.62 -2.40
C ALA A 44 13.97 1.33 -2.93
N THR A 45 13.79 2.11 -4.00
CA THR A 45 14.85 2.89 -4.66
C THR A 45 14.76 4.36 -4.32
N GLY A 46 13.61 4.81 -3.85
CA GLY A 46 13.32 6.21 -3.59
C GLY A 46 13.86 6.74 -2.26
N PHE A 47 14.33 5.87 -1.35
CA PHE A 47 14.98 6.30 -0.11
C PHE A 47 16.11 5.38 0.33
N SER A 48 16.99 5.88 1.17
CA SER A 48 18.05 5.09 1.81
C SER A 48 18.28 5.54 3.25
N VAL A 49 18.79 4.63 4.07
CA VAL A 49 19.00 4.81 5.51
C VAL A 49 20.44 4.50 5.87
N LYS A 50 21.01 5.30 6.78
CA LYS A 50 22.30 5.04 7.37
C LYS A 50 22.26 5.43 8.85
N ASP A 51 22.48 4.46 9.75
CA ASP A 51 22.59 4.71 11.18
C ASP A 51 24.00 5.23 11.50
N SER A 52 24.09 6.24 12.36
CA SER A 52 25.34 6.85 12.81
C SER A 52 25.18 7.33 14.25
N ALA A 53 25.69 6.56 15.22
CA ALA A 53 25.56 6.84 16.65
C ALA A 53 24.09 7.16 17.04
N ASP A 54 23.85 8.38 17.53
CA ASP A 54 22.51 8.85 17.97
C ASP A 54 21.66 9.46 16.86
N VAL A 55 22.11 9.33 15.59
CA VAL A 55 21.45 9.96 14.44
C VAL A 55 21.17 8.91 13.36
N ARG A 56 19.93 8.84 12.89
CA ARG A 56 19.57 8.08 11.69
C ARG A 56 19.49 9.02 10.50
N LEU A 57 20.36 8.82 9.53
CA LEU A 57 20.41 9.61 8.31
C LEU A 57 19.52 8.98 7.23
N VAL A 58 18.55 9.72 6.77
CA VAL A 58 17.60 9.31 5.71
C VAL A 58 17.79 10.21 4.51
N LYS A 59 17.99 9.61 3.34
CA LYS A 59 17.97 10.34 2.05
C LYS A 59 16.74 9.92 1.27
N ILE A 60 16.00 10.88 0.71
CA ILE A 60 14.81 10.65 -0.10
C ILE A 60 15.03 11.28 -1.48
N GLY A 61 14.93 10.46 -2.52
CA GLY A 61 15.24 10.89 -3.88
C GLY A 61 16.67 11.46 -3.99
N LYS A 62 16.85 12.46 -4.87
CA LYS A 62 18.18 13.03 -5.13
C LYS A 62 18.57 14.17 -4.19
N LYS A 63 17.60 14.85 -3.56
CA LYS A 63 17.85 16.15 -2.91
C LYS A 63 17.56 16.16 -1.41
N ASP A 64 16.54 15.42 -0.95
CA ASP A 64 16.02 15.57 0.40
C ASP A 64 16.81 14.69 1.38
N ARG A 65 17.24 15.30 2.48
CA ARG A 65 18.11 14.67 3.49
C ARG A 65 17.59 15.01 4.87
N PHE A 66 17.30 13.99 5.67
CA PHE A 66 16.77 14.13 7.02
C PHE A 66 17.68 13.43 8.02
N ALA A 67 17.89 14.06 9.17
CA ALA A 67 18.57 13.49 10.30
C ALA A 67 17.54 13.27 11.42
N LEU A 68 17.15 12.01 11.63
CA LEU A 68 16.22 11.63 12.68
C LEU A 68 16.98 11.48 13.98
N VAL A 69 16.56 12.23 15.01
CA VAL A 69 17.24 12.29 16.33
C VAL A 69 16.21 12.11 17.44
N ARG A 70 16.64 11.59 18.59
CA ARG A 70 15.78 11.45 19.79
C ARG A 70 15.72 12.71 20.64
N LYS A 71 16.75 13.55 20.56
CA LYS A 71 16.87 14.79 21.35
C LYS A 71 17.16 15.96 20.45
N ILE A 72 16.56 17.09 20.73
CA ILE A 72 16.70 18.32 19.91
C ILE A 72 18.15 18.85 19.92
N GLU A 73 18.90 18.60 21.00
CA GLU A 73 20.28 19.05 21.19
C GLU A 73 21.27 18.23 20.35
N THR A 74 20.88 17.03 19.85
CA THR A 74 21.76 16.18 19.05
C THR A 74 22.28 16.94 17.83
N SER A 75 23.60 16.97 17.67
CA SER A 75 24.24 17.55 16.48
C SER A 75 23.97 16.71 15.25
N VAL A 76 23.71 17.36 14.13
CA VAL A 76 23.42 16.68 12.83
C VAL A 76 24.39 17.18 11.77
N PRO A 77 24.72 16.34 10.77
CA PRO A 77 25.59 16.75 9.68
C PRO A 77 25.02 17.93 8.88
N GLU A 78 25.89 18.75 8.34
CA GLU A 78 25.51 19.85 7.45
C GLU A 78 24.71 19.34 6.23
N GLY A 79 23.70 20.11 5.80
CA GLY A 79 22.83 19.76 4.69
C GLY A 79 21.74 18.75 5.01
N TYR A 80 21.57 18.36 6.27
CA TYR A 80 20.45 17.55 6.74
C TYR A 80 19.44 18.37 7.51
N VAL A 81 18.16 18.15 7.23
CA VAL A 81 17.05 18.68 8.03
C VAL A 81 16.89 17.80 9.28
N LYS A 82 17.02 18.41 10.46
CA LYS A 82 16.82 17.72 11.73
C LYS A 82 15.33 17.46 11.97
N VAL A 83 14.98 16.23 12.31
CA VAL A 83 13.64 15.84 12.76
C VAL A 83 13.74 15.09 14.06
N VAL A 84 13.05 15.59 15.10
CA VAL A 84 12.96 14.89 16.38
C VAL A 84 11.92 13.79 16.27
N VAL A 85 12.31 12.56 16.57
CA VAL A 85 11.42 11.39 16.50
C VAL A 85 11.32 10.69 17.87
N PRO A 86 10.19 10.05 18.17
CA PRO A 86 9.01 9.89 17.32
C PRO A 86 8.21 11.17 17.15
N ILE A 87 7.78 11.45 15.93
CA ILE A 87 6.80 12.52 15.68
C ILE A 87 5.45 12.16 16.32
N LYS A 88 4.69 13.18 16.74
CA LYS A 88 3.39 13.02 17.40
C LYS A 88 2.22 13.47 16.53
N SER A 89 2.52 14.22 15.48
CA SER A 89 1.53 14.80 14.60
C SER A 89 2.03 14.91 13.17
N THR A 90 1.18 14.55 12.21
CA THR A 90 1.50 14.67 10.78
C THR A 90 0.27 14.94 9.94
N ILE A 91 0.51 15.44 8.73
CA ILE A 91 -0.49 15.56 7.67
C ILE A 91 -0.08 14.64 6.52
N CYS A 92 -1.04 13.90 5.97
CA CYS A 92 -0.89 13.06 4.78
C CYS A 92 -1.57 13.69 3.58
N MET A 93 -0.80 13.98 2.53
CA MET A 93 -1.34 14.61 1.31
C MET A 93 -2.01 13.64 0.35
N THR A 94 -1.90 12.33 0.59
CA THR A 94 -2.54 11.29 -0.25
C THR A 94 -2.96 10.08 0.57
N ALA A 95 -3.95 9.34 0.07
CA ALA A 95 -4.37 8.07 0.66
C ALA A 95 -3.26 7.01 0.68
N LEU A 96 -2.36 7.02 -0.33
CA LEU A 96 -1.20 6.13 -0.37
C LEU A 96 -0.29 6.32 0.86
N GLN A 97 -0.09 7.56 1.31
CA GLN A 97 0.70 7.82 2.53
C GLN A 97 -0.03 7.32 3.77
N LEU A 98 -1.37 7.48 3.80
CA LEU A 98 -2.22 7.07 4.91
C LEU A 98 -2.15 5.55 5.16
N SER A 99 -2.01 4.73 4.10
CA SER A 99 -1.90 3.27 4.22
C SER A 99 -0.83 2.82 5.21
N ASN A 100 0.30 3.54 5.27
CA ASN A 100 1.40 3.22 6.16
C ASN A 100 1.02 3.43 7.64
N PHE A 101 0.25 4.48 7.93
CA PHE A 101 -0.23 4.75 9.29
C PHE A 101 -1.29 3.74 9.71
N THR A 102 -2.16 3.31 8.79
CA THR A 102 -3.18 2.29 9.03
C THR A 102 -2.53 0.95 9.44
N VAL A 103 -1.58 0.43 8.66
CA VAL A 103 -0.95 -0.88 8.98
C VAL A 103 -0.01 -0.83 10.18
N LEU A 104 0.45 0.36 10.56
CA LEU A 104 1.26 0.56 11.77
C LEU A 104 0.41 0.92 13.00
N GLU A 105 -0.93 0.87 12.89
CA GLU A 105 -1.85 1.22 13.99
C GLU A 105 -1.48 2.58 14.59
N ALA A 106 -1.32 3.59 13.73
CA ALA A 106 -0.84 4.92 14.09
C ALA A 106 -1.80 6.04 13.64
N HIS A 107 -3.10 5.76 13.63
CA HIS A 107 -4.13 6.72 13.22
C HIS A 107 -4.08 8.02 14.00
N ASP A 108 -3.78 7.94 15.31
CA ASP A 108 -3.72 9.11 16.21
C ASP A 108 -2.61 10.10 15.87
N VAL A 109 -1.58 9.69 15.13
CA VAL A 109 -0.51 10.57 14.67
C VAL A 109 -0.98 11.46 13.50
N VAL A 110 -1.96 11.00 12.71
CA VAL A 110 -2.50 11.75 11.57
C VAL A 110 -3.46 12.84 12.06
N LYS A 111 -3.17 14.09 11.74
CA LYS A 111 -4.00 15.26 12.12
C LYS A 111 -4.69 15.93 10.94
N GLY A 112 -4.25 15.67 9.72
CA GLY A 112 -4.83 16.25 8.52
C GLY A 112 -4.66 15.40 7.28
N ILE A 113 -5.63 15.51 6.37
CA ILE A 113 -5.66 14.85 5.07
C ILE A 113 -6.32 15.75 4.02
N THR A 114 -6.02 15.53 2.73
CA THR A 114 -6.63 16.32 1.65
C THR A 114 -7.99 15.79 1.20
N GLY A 115 -8.23 14.49 1.31
CA GLY A 115 -9.45 13.84 0.82
C GLY A 115 -10.18 13.04 1.89
N THR A 116 -11.48 13.31 2.08
CA THR A 116 -12.32 12.64 3.08
C THR A 116 -13.49 11.85 2.48
N LYS A 117 -13.72 11.98 1.17
CA LYS A 117 -14.94 11.43 0.53
C LYS A 117 -14.93 9.93 0.29
N ASN A 118 -13.75 9.35 0.05
CA ASN A 118 -13.59 7.95 -0.32
C ASN A 118 -12.67 7.22 0.67
N LEU A 119 -12.85 7.47 1.95
CA LEU A 119 -12.17 6.76 3.02
C LEU A 119 -12.93 5.47 3.31
N PHE A 120 -12.20 4.40 3.58
CA PHE A 120 -12.75 3.09 3.91
C PHE A 120 -12.41 2.66 5.33
N ASP A 121 -11.22 3.02 5.81
CA ASP A 121 -10.79 2.75 7.17
C ASP A 121 -11.76 3.34 8.20
N LYS A 122 -12.16 2.53 9.19
CA LYS A 122 -13.18 2.92 10.16
C LYS A 122 -12.66 3.94 11.17
N ASP A 123 -11.42 3.75 11.63
CA ASP A 123 -10.80 4.60 12.65
C ASP A 123 -10.49 5.98 12.07
N ILE A 124 -9.98 6.03 10.84
CA ILE A 124 -9.78 7.30 10.11
C ILE A 124 -11.11 8.03 9.90
N LYS A 125 -12.18 7.31 9.51
CA LYS A 125 -13.52 7.93 9.37
C LYS A 125 -14.03 8.49 10.68
N GLU A 126 -13.83 7.79 11.78
CA GLU A 126 -14.23 8.26 13.10
C GLU A 126 -13.42 9.50 13.50
N HIS A 127 -12.10 9.48 13.30
CA HIS A 127 -11.24 10.64 13.58
C HIS A 127 -11.58 11.86 12.71
N VAL A 128 -12.01 11.66 11.47
CA VAL A 128 -12.53 12.76 10.63
C VAL A 128 -13.86 13.28 11.16
N LYS A 129 -14.76 12.40 11.60
CA LYS A 129 -16.09 12.74 12.10
C LYS A 129 -16.03 13.55 13.39
N ASP A 130 -15.14 13.21 14.30
CA ASP A 130 -14.98 13.86 15.61
C ASP A 130 -13.96 15.02 15.59
N GLY A 131 -13.37 15.32 14.43
CA GLY A 131 -12.47 16.46 14.25
C GLY A 131 -11.02 16.21 14.68
N ARG A 132 -10.64 14.97 15.05
CA ARG A 132 -9.23 14.64 15.33
C ARG A 132 -8.37 14.68 14.06
N ILE A 133 -8.98 14.42 12.90
CA ILE A 133 -8.36 14.58 11.58
C ILE A 133 -9.15 15.65 10.81
N VAL A 134 -8.49 16.70 10.37
CA VAL A 134 -9.12 17.77 9.61
C VAL A 134 -8.85 17.64 8.11
N LYS A 135 -9.80 18.07 7.29
CA LYS A 135 -9.59 18.23 5.86
C LYS A 135 -8.87 19.56 5.62
N ILE A 136 -7.61 19.49 5.17
CA ILE A 136 -6.72 20.65 4.98
C ILE A 136 -6.80 21.29 3.58
N GLY A 137 -7.92 21.17 2.90
CA GLY A 137 -8.11 21.67 1.53
C GLY A 137 -8.09 20.57 0.48
N THR A 138 -7.87 20.98 -0.75
CA THR A 138 -7.77 20.10 -1.92
C THR A 138 -6.46 20.35 -2.66
N GLU A 139 -6.14 19.50 -3.63
CA GLU A 139 -4.94 19.63 -4.43
C GLU A 139 -4.86 21.02 -5.11
N GLY A 140 -3.78 21.75 -4.83
CA GLY A 140 -3.55 23.11 -5.34
C GLY A 140 -4.22 24.23 -4.55
N GLU A 141 -5.16 23.91 -3.62
CA GLU A 141 -5.88 24.87 -2.77
C GLU A 141 -5.85 24.38 -1.32
N PHE A 142 -4.67 24.50 -0.69
CA PHE A 142 -4.49 24.08 0.69
C PHE A 142 -4.89 25.21 1.66
N ASP A 143 -5.57 24.83 2.72
CA ASP A 143 -5.92 25.73 3.82
C ASP A 143 -4.75 25.79 4.82
N THR A 144 -3.93 26.84 4.69
CA THR A 144 -2.73 27.01 5.52
C THR A 144 -3.09 27.33 6.99
N GLU A 145 -4.25 27.93 7.26
CA GLU A 145 -4.71 28.18 8.63
C GLU A 145 -5.05 26.86 9.34
N LEU A 146 -5.77 25.97 8.66
CA LEU A 146 -6.06 24.62 9.18
C LEU A 146 -4.78 23.79 9.34
N ILE A 147 -3.82 23.91 8.42
CA ILE A 147 -2.52 23.24 8.53
C ILE A 147 -1.77 23.71 9.77
N LEU A 148 -1.68 25.03 10.00
CA LEU A 148 -1.04 25.60 11.18
C LEU A 148 -1.78 25.24 12.47
N ALA A 149 -3.12 25.25 12.46
CA ALA A 149 -3.92 24.85 13.60
C ALA A 149 -3.76 23.37 13.97
N ALA A 150 -3.56 22.49 12.98
CA ALA A 150 -3.28 21.07 13.19
C ALA A 150 -1.89 20.83 13.80
N ASN A 151 -1.00 21.83 13.75
CA ASN A 151 0.34 21.84 14.32
C ASN A 151 1.14 20.54 14.07
N PRO A 152 1.36 20.14 12.81
CA PRO A 152 2.08 18.90 12.51
C PRO A 152 3.59 19.07 12.72
N ASP A 153 4.23 18.03 13.24
CA ASP A 153 5.71 17.96 13.34
C ASP A 153 6.34 17.90 11.93
N VAL A 154 5.70 17.18 11.03
CA VAL A 154 6.07 17.08 9.61
C VAL A 154 4.82 16.92 8.73
N ILE A 155 4.97 17.21 7.44
CA ILE A 155 3.94 16.93 6.42
C ILE A 155 4.50 15.98 5.38
N PHE A 156 3.88 14.81 5.21
CA PHE A 156 4.23 13.92 4.11
C PHE A 156 3.61 14.42 2.81
N ILE A 157 4.46 14.73 1.83
CA ILE A 157 4.05 15.26 0.53
C ILE A 157 4.28 14.27 -0.61
N SER A 158 3.51 14.42 -1.70
CA SER A 158 3.71 13.71 -2.96
C SER A 158 4.10 14.70 -4.06
N PRO A 159 5.36 14.75 -4.48
CA PRO A 159 5.86 15.79 -5.39
C PRO A 159 5.21 15.86 -6.78
N PHE A 160 4.38 14.89 -7.16
CA PHE A 160 3.65 14.92 -8.43
C PHE A 160 2.41 15.83 -8.43
N LYS A 161 2.01 16.34 -7.27
CA LYS A 161 0.79 17.14 -7.14
C LYS A 161 0.87 18.46 -7.91
N ARG A 162 -0.20 18.77 -8.65
CA ARG A 162 -0.33 20.05 -9.35
C ARG A 162 -0.46 21.20 -8.35
N GLY A 163 -0.01 22.39 -8.73
CA GLY A 163 -0.02 23.58 -7.89
C GLY A 163 1.11 23.63 -6.85
N GLY A 164 1.91 22.55 -6.73
CA GLY A 164 3.05 22.53 -5.81
C GLY A 164 2.67 22.62 -4.34
N TYR A 165 3.65 22.97 -3.52
CA TYR A 165 3.51 23.12 -2.06
C TYR A 165 4.06 24.47 -1.54
N ASP A 166 4.15 25.50 -2.38
CA ASP A 166 4.84 26.73 -2.01
C ASP A 166 4.16 27.44 -0.83
N ALA A 167 2.83 27.53 -0.81
CA ALA A 167 2.10 28.09 0.33
C ALA A 167 2.32 27.28 1.64
N ILE A 168 2.50 25.96 1.54
CA ILE A 168 2.80 25.13 2.71
C ILE A 168 4.25 25.30 3.15
N LYS A 169 5.20 25.46 2.23
CA LYS A 169 6.61 25.74 2.57
C LYS A 169 6.76 27.05 3.36
N GLU A 170 5.96 28.06 3.05
CA GLU A 170 5.94 29.34 3.77
C GLU A 170 5.55 29.20 5.23
N THR A 171 4.87 28.12 5.61
CA THR A 171 4.54 27.84 7.03
C THR A 171 5.76 27.47 7.87
N GLY A 172 6.90 27.13 7.24
CA GLY A 172 8.11 26.66 7.92
C GLY A 172 8.05 25.22 8.42
N ILE A 173 6.92 24.51 8.24
CA ILE A 173 6.77 23.11 8.64
C ILE A 173 7.61 22.21 7.72
N THR A 174 8.30 21.24 8.31
CA THR A 174 9.13 20.29 7.56
C THR A 174 8.30 19.44 6.61
N LEU A 175 8.63 19.49 5.30
CA LEU A 175 7.99 18.67 4.28
C LEU A 175 8.86 17.44 4.00
N VAL A 176 8.25 16.26 4.11
CA VAL A 176 8.90 14.96 3.86
C VAL A 176 8.32 14.35 2.58
N PRO A 177 9.09 14.27 1.49
CA PRO A 177 8.63 13.62 0.27
C PRO A 177 8.40 12.13 0.49
N HIS A 178 7.23 11.62 0.09
CA HIS A 178 6.94 10.19 0.04
C HIS A 178 6.84 9.78 -1.43
N LEU A 179 7.86 9.07 -1.92
CA LEU A 179 8.01 8.70 -3.33
C LEU A 179 7.54 7.28 -3.65
N GLY A 180 6.87 6.59 -2.74
CA GLY A 180 6.41 5.22 -2.92
C GLY A 180 5.60 4.99 -4.21
N TYR A 181 4.88 6.00 -4.69
CA TYR A 181 4.16 5.93 -5.97
C TYR A 181 5.06 5.83 -7.21
N LYS A 182 6.36 6.08 -7.08
CA LYS A 182 7.37 5.98 -8.16
C LYS A 182 8.10 4.64 -8.18
N GLU A 183 7.92 3.83 -7.15
CA GLU A 183 8.57 2.52 -7.13
C GLU A 183 8.01 1.63 -8.24
N LEU A 184 8.90 0.98 -8.95
CA LEU A 184 8.56 0.06 -10.03
C LEU A 184 8.40 -1.37 -9.53
N ASP A 185 9.02 -1.68 -8.39
CA ASP A 185 8.86 -2.95 -7.70
C ASP A 185 7.69 -2.87 -6.70
N PRO A 186 6.75 -3.84 -6.72
CA PRO A 186 5.63 -3.88 -5.78
C PRO A 186 6.07 -3.94 -4.31
N LEU A 187 7.12 -4.69 -4.00
CA LEU A 187 7.71 -4.73 -2.66
C LEU A 187 8.43 -3.43 -2.33
N GLY A 188 9.05 -2.77 -3.34
CA GLY A 188 9.64 -1.45 -3.17
C GLY A 188 8.62 -0.41 -2.72
N GLN A 189 7.41 -0.42 -3.29
CA GLN A 189 6.33 0.47 -2.84
C GLN A 189 5.91 0.18 -1.39
N ALA A 190 5.72 -1.09 -1.03
CA ALA A 190 5.33 -1.48 0.32
C ALA A 190 6.42 -1.18 1.37
N GLU A 191 7.69 -1.21 0.98
CA GLU A 191 8.82 -0.99 1.89
C GLU A 191 8.88 0.44 2.46
N TRP A 192 8.13 1.39 1.89
CA TRP A 192 7.99 2.75 2.45
C TRP A 192 7.33 2.77 3.83
N VAL A 193 6.67 1.69 4.24
CA VAL A 193 6.19 1.51 5.62
C VAL A 193 7.33 1.61 6.64
N LYS A 194 8.54 1.17 6.27
CA LYS A 194 9.74 1.29 7.13
C LYS A 194 10.15 2.75 7.31
N LEU A 195 10.04 3.58 6.24
CA LEU A 195 10.28 5.02 6.35
C LEU A 195 9.36 5.64 7.39
N VAL A 196 8.05 5.41 7.25
CA VAL A 196 7.05 5.96 8.19
C VAL A 196 7.30 5.43 9.59
N GLY A 197 7.60 4.13 9.75
CA GLY A 197 7.95 3.51 11.02
C GLY A 197 9.08 4.23 11.76
N MET A 198 10.13 4.65 11.03
CA MET A 198 11.24 5.42 11.62
C MET A 198 10.80 6.80 12.13
N PHE A 199 9.90 7.49 11.42
CA PHE A 199 9.41 8.79 11.86
C PHE A 199 8.51 8.70 13.11
N ILE A 200 7.72 7.63 13.24
CA ILE A 200 6.78 7.47 14.36
C ILE A 200 7.29 6.58 15.50
N GLY A 201 8.55 6.08 15.41
CA GLY A 201 9.16 5.23 16.43
C GLY A 201 8.58 3.81 16.49
N LYS A 202 8.09 3.29 15.36
CA LYS A 202 7.53 1.94 15.23
C LYS A 202 8.35 1.06 14.28
N GLU A 203 9.69 1.19 14.29
CA GLU A 203 10.59 0.49 13.37
C GLU A 203 10.45 -1.02 13.43
N LYS A 204 10.33 -1.58 14.65
CA LYS A 204 10.17 -3.02 14.87
C LYS A 204 8.89 -3.55 14.22
N LEU A 205 7.78 -2.84 14.41
CA LEU A 205 6.49 -3.21 13.80
C LEU A 205 6.56 -3.05 12.27
N ALA A 206 7.15 -1.96 11.78
CA ALA A 206 7.30 -1.71 10.34
C ALA A 206 8.12 -2.78 9.63
N ASN A 207 9.24 -3.22 10.26
CA ASN A 207 10.02 -4.35 9.75
C ASN A 207 9.18 -5.64 9.74
N ALA A 208 8.48 -5.97 10.83
CA ALA A 208 7.67 -7.18 10.90
C ALA A 208 6.51 -7.19 9.88
N VAL A 209 5.85 -6.06 9.69
CA VAL A 209 4.80 -5.89 8.66
C VAL A 209 5.38 -6.14 7.27
N PHE A 210 6.50 -5.48 6.94
CA PHE A 210 7.11 -5.63 5.64
C PHE A 210 7.64 -7.05 5.40
N ASP A 211 8.31 -7.66 6.37
CA ASP A 211 8.84 -9.02 6.25
C ASP A 211 7.71 -10.04 5.99
N GLY A 212 6.56 -9.86 6.64
CA GLY A 212 5.37 -10.69 6.35
C GLY A 212 4.82 -10.49 4.94
N ILE A 213 4.80 -9.26 4.43
CA ILE A 213 4.39 -8.94 3.05
C ILE A 213 5.39 -9.58 2.06
N GLU A 214 6.69 -9.36 2.27
CA GLU A 214 7.78 -9.90 1.45
C GLU A 214 7.69 -11.42 1.33
N GLN A 215 7.51 -12.10 2.46
CA GLN A 215 7.38 -13.55 2.50
C GLN A 215 6.21 -14.04 1.65
N ARG A 216 4.99 -13.56 1.93
CA ARG A 216 3.77 -14.00 1.21
C ARG A 216 3.83 -13.68 -0.28
N TYR A 217 4.37 -12.52 -0.65
CA TYR A 217 4.55 -12.13 -2.04
C TYR A 217 5.48 -13.08 -2.78
N ASN A 218 6.67 -13.32 -2.22
CA ASN A 218 7.71 -14.14 -2.84
C ASN A 218 7.32 -15.63 -2.90
N GLU A 219 6.65 -16.17 -1.88
CA GLU A 219 6.13 -17.55 -1.90
C GLU A 219 5.12 -17.73 -3.02
N LEU A 220 4.17 -16.81 -3.18
CA LEU A 220 3.16 -16.90 -4.24
C LEU A 220 3.76 -16.69 -5.63
N LYS A 221 4.67 -15.74 -5.79
CA LYS A 221 5.42 -15.52 -7.04
C LYS A 221 6.19 -16.76 -7.46
N ALA A 222 6.93 -17.39 -6.53
CA ALA A 222 7.68 -18.61 -6.82
C ALA A 222 6.77 -19.76 -7.27
N LYS A 223 5.61 -19.91 -6.60
CA LYS A 223 4.60 -20.90 -6.99
C LYS A 223 4.06 -20.66 -8.41
N CYS A 224 3.78 -19.42 -8.77
CA CYS A 224 3.33 -19.08 -10.13
C CYS A 224 4.41 -19.35 -11.19
N GLN A 225 5.68 -19.04 -10.88
CA GLN A 225 6.81 -19.33 -11.77
C GLN A 225 6.96 -20.83 -12.01
N GLU A 226 6.81 -21.65 -10.98
CA GLU A 226 6.86 -23.11 -11.10
C GLU A 226 5.69 -23.64 -11.94
N LEU A 227 4.47 -23.19 -11.69
CA LEU A 227 3.29 -23.57 -12.49
C LEU A 227 3.46 -23.21 -13.96
N THR A 228 3.90 -21.99 -14.25
CA THR A 228 4.11 -21.52 -15.62
C THR A 228 5.22 -22.29 -16.34
N ALA A 229 6.33 -22.60 -15.64
CA ALA A 229 7.45 -23.35 -16.22
C ALA A 229 7.08 -24.80 -16.54
N ASN A 230 6.18 -25.42 -15.79
CA ASN A 230 5.74 -26.80 -15.94
C ASN A 230 4.48 -26.95 -16.81
N SER A 231 3.83 -25.84 -17.19
CA SER A 231 2.60 -25.85 -17.98
C SER A 231 2.88 -26.15 -19.46
N GLN A 232 1.98 -26.92 -20.06
CA GLN A 232 1.89 -27.10 -21.53
C GLN A 232 1.01 -26.02 -22.17
N GLU A 233 0.21 -25.31 -21.37
CA GLU A 233 -0.68 -24.26 -21.83
C GLU A 233 0.10 -22.95 -22.07
N PRO A 234 -0.31 -22.13 -23.04
CA PRO A 234 0.31 -20.84 -23.27
C PRO A 234 0.10 -19.92 -22.06
N ILE A 235 1.10 -19.08 -21.78
CA ILE A 235 1.02 -18.07 -20.74
C ILE A 235 -0.15 -17.11 -21.05
N PRO A 236 -1.11 -16.89 -20.12
CA PRO A 236 -2.23 -16.01 -20.35
C PRO A 236 -1.76 -14.57 -20.59
N THR A 237 -2.34 -13.93 -21.59
CA THR A 237 -2.04 -12.53 -21.93
C THR A 237 -3.01 -11.57 -21.27
N VAL A 238 -2.51 -10.41 -20.81
CA VAL A 238 -3.34 -9.41 -20.14
C VAL A 238 -3.09 -8.02 -20.71
N THR A 239 -4.19 -7.29 -20.95
CA THR A 239 -4.20 -5.86 -21.26
C THR A 239 -4.73 -5.04 -20.09
N SER A 240 -4.51 -3.72 -20.07
CA SER A 240 -4.94 -2.84 -19.00
C SER A 240 -5.38 -1.47 -19.52
N GLY A 241 -6.28 -0.82 -18.79
CA GLY A 241 -6.75 0.53 -19.04
C GLY A 241 -8.12 0.58 -19.71
N GLU A 242 -8.54 1.77 -20.03
CA GLU A 242 -9.81 2.08 -20.70
C GLU A 242 -9.73 3.44 -21.42
N MET A 243 -10.68 3.69 -22.30
CA MET A 243 -10.84 5.01 -22.94
C MET A 243 -11.23 6.06 -21.90
N HIS A 244 -10.53 7.19 -21.92
CA HIS A 244 -10.81 8.31 -21.05
C HIS A 244 -10.57 9.63 -21.79
N TYR A 245 -11.63 10.41 -21.99
CA TYR A 245 -11.59 11.64 -22.78
C TYR A 245 -10.91 11.49 -24.16
N GLY A 246 -11.26 10.45 -24.91
CA GLY A 246 -10.77 10.22 -26.25
C GLY A 246 -9.40 9.58 -26.37
N THR A 247 -8.74 9.24 -25.26
CA THR A 247 -7.47 8.51 -25.23
C THR A 247 -7.56 7.26 -24.36
N TRP A 248 -6.87 6.20 -24.76
CA TRP A 248 -6.71 5.01 -23.92
C TRP A 248 -5.60 5.24 -22.91
N ARG A 249 -5.91 5.03 -21.65
CA ARG A 249 -4.91 5.10 -20.57
C ARG A 249 -4.45 3.71 -20.19
N ALA A 250 -3.34 3.29 -20.76
CA ALA A 250 -2.68 2.03 -20.42
C ALA A 250 -1.71 2.20 -19.26
N VAL A 251 -1.41 1.10 -18.59
CA VAL A 251 -0.27 1.01 -17.66
C VAL A 251 1.00 0.81 -18.49
N GLY A 252 2.06 1.53 -18.21
CA GLY A 252 3.35 1.38 -18.91
C GLY A 252 4.01 0.02 -18.63
N GLY A 253 4.83 -0.45 -19.56
CA GLY A 253 5.44 -1.79 -19.52
C GLY A 253 6.42 -2.00 -18.35
N LYS A 254 7.00 -0.93 -17.81
CA LYS A 254 7.86 -0.95 -16.60
C LYS A 254 7.14 -0.61 -15.30
N ASN A 255 5.84 -0.35 -15.33
CA ASN A 255 5.08 -0.03 -14.13
C ASN A 255 5.04 -1.20 -13.12
N TYR A 256 4.89 -0.88 -11.83
CA TYR A 256 4.79 -1.89 -10.78
C TYR A 256 3.63 -2.88 -11.00
N LEU A 257 2.51 -2.43 -11.59
CA LEU A 257 1.37 -3.30 -11.89
C LEU A 257 1.69 -4.26 -13.04
N ALA A 258 2.43 -3.80 -14.06
CA ALA A 258 2.95 -4.69 -15.10
C ALA A 258 3.90 -5.76 -14.52
N GLN A 259 4.65 -5.41 -13.45
CA GLN A 259 5.43 -6.39 -12.70
C GLN A 259 4.54 -7.40 -11.95
N ILE A 260 3.46 -6.94 -11.32
CA ILE A 260 2.50 -7.85 -10.66
C ILE A 260 1.87 -8.82 -11.65
N PHE A 261 1.51 -8.40 -12.86
CA PHE A 261 0.99 -9.31 -13.89
C PHE A 261 2.01 -10.41 -14.22
N ARG A 262 3.28 -10.05 -14.44
CA ARG A 262 4.36 -11.03 -14.71
C ARG A 262 4.57 -11.95 -13.52
N ASP A 263 4.57 -11.44 -12.31
CA ASP A 263 4.76 -12.22 -11.09
C ASP A 263 3.56 -13.15 -10.80
N ALA A 264 2.35 -12.77 -11.29
CA ALA A 264 1.16 -13.61 -11.28
C ALA A 264 1.12 -14.65 -12.43
N GLY A 265 2.17 -14.77 -13.23
CA GLY A 265 2.26 -15.74 -14.32
C GLY A 265 1.49 -15.35 -15.58
N ALA A 266 1.28 -14.04 -15.83
CA ALA A 266 0.65 -13.56 -17.05
C ALA A 266 1.60 -12.66 -17.86
N ASP A 267 1.38 -12.61 -19.17
CA ASP A 267 2.15 -11.77 -20.09
C ASP A 267 1.39 -10.47 -20.40
N TYR A 268 1.92 -9.34 -19.91
CA TYR A 268 1.35 -8.03 -20.18
C TYR A 268 1.67 -7.57 -21.60
N VAL A 269 0.64 -7.20 -22.37
CA VAL A 269 0.79 -6.92 -23.82
C VAL A 269 1.57 -5.65 -24.13
N VAL A 270 1.59 -4.65 -23.22
CA VAL A 270 2.37 -3.43 -23.40
C VAL A 270 3.82 -3.69 -22.97
N LYS A 271 4.76 -3.55 -23.91
CA LYS A 271 6.18 -3.90 -23.71
C LYS A 271 7.11 -2.69 -23.79
N ASP A 272 6.56 -1.48 -23.74
CA ASP A 272 7.36 -0.26 -23.73
C ASP A 272 8.21 -0.11 -22.46
N ASP A 273 9.07 0.89 -22.48
CA ASP A 273 9.96 1.24 -21.36
C ASP A 273 9.34 2.30 -20.42
N GLU A 274 8.05 2.60 -20.58
CA GLU A 274 7.37 3.62 -19.80
C GLU A 274 7.06 3.13 -18.38
N GLU A 275 7.38 3.97 -17.38
CA GLU A 275 7.12 3.74 -15.97
C GLU A 275 5.71 4.17 -15.58
N ALA A 276 5.24 5.27 -16.16
CA ALA A 276 3.91 5.82 -15.94
C ALA A 276 2.86 5.19 -16.87
N GLY A 277 1.60 5.60 -16.74
CA GLY A 277 0.58 5.26 -17.71
C GLY A 277 0.81 6.01 -19.02
N GLU A 278 0.69 5.33 -20.15
CA GLU A 278 0.75 5.91 -21.48
C GLU A 278 -0.64 6.25 -22.00
N ASN A 279 -0.76 7.42 -22.66
CA ASN A 279 -1.97 7.77 -23.40
C ASN A 279 -1.80 7.32 -24.85
N MET A 280 -2.66 6.39 -25.28
CA MET A 280 -2.64 5.84 -26.64
C MET A 280 -3.96 6.13 -27.36
N GLU A 281 -3.94 6.16 -28.68
CA GLU A 281 -5.15 6.09 -29.48
C GLU A 281 -5.75 4.69 -29.41
N PHE A 282 -7.07 4.59 -29.59
CA PHE A 282 -7.78 3.32 -29.54
C PHE A 282 -7.20 2.29 -30.51
N GLU A 283 -6.89 2.71 -31.73
CA GLU A 283 -6.41 1.83 -32.81
C GLU A 283 -5.04 1.21 -32.45
N LYS A 284 -4.13 2.01 -31.86
CA LYS A 284 -2.85 1.50 -31.38
C LYS A 284 -3.03 0.47 -30.28
N MET A 285 -3.90 0.78 -29.28
CA MET A 285 -4.16 -0.13 -28.19
C MET A 285 -4.91 -1.39 -28.65
N TYR A 286 -5.86 -1.26 -29.57
CA TYR A 286 -6.56 -2.40 -30.16
C TYR A 286 -5.60 -3.34 -30.90
N ALA A 287 -4.67 -2.78 -31.70
CA ALA A 287 -3.68 -3.60 -32.40
C ALA A 287 -2.81 -4.44 -31.44
N LEU A 288 -2.50 -3.91 -30.26
CA LEU A 288 -1.74 -4.63 -29.23
C LEU A 288 -2.57 -5.66 -28.47
N SER A 289 -3.85 -5.39 -28.26
CA SER A 289 -4.67 -6.03 -27.22
C SER A 289 -5.87 -6.80 -27.71
N ALA A 290 -6.20 -6.74 -29.02
CA ALA A 290 -7.41 -7.36 -29.58
C ALA A 290 -7.58 -8.83 -29.17
N ASN A 291 -6.46 -9.56 -29.09
CA ASN A 291 -6.41 -10.99 -28.78
C ASN A 291 -5.95 -11.30 -27.33
N ALA A 292 -5.79 -10.28 -26.48
CA ALA A 292 -5.43 -10.52 -25.08
C ALA A 292 -6.50 -11.36 -24.38
N ASP A 293 -6.09 -12.34 -23.57
CA ASP A 293 -6.99 -13.26 -22.87
C ASP A 293 -7.78 -12.53 -21.79
N TYR A 294 -7.13 -11.59 -21.08
CA TYR A 294 -7.73 -10.84 -19.99
C TYR A 294 -7.57 -9.35 -20.21
N TRP A 295 -8.52 -8.59 -19.65
CA TRP A 295 -8.50 -7.14 -19.69
C TRP A 295 -8.76 -6.55 -18.31
N ARG A 296 -7.77 -5.88 -17.73
CA ARG A 296 -7.88 -5.24 -16.42
C ARG A 296 -8.36 -3.80 -16.54
N ILE A 297 -9.39 -3.46 -15.75
CA ILE A 297 -9.97 -2.11 -15.63
C ILE A 297 -9.98 -1.69 -14.14
N LEU A 298 -9.59 -0.44 -13.88
CA LEU A 298 -9.70 0.23 -12.59
C LEU A 298 -10.36 1.59 -12.79
N ASN A 299 -11.56 1.79 -12.25
CA ASN A 299 -12.23 3.09 -12.34
C ASN A 299 -13.05 3.41 -11.08
N SER A 300 -13.75 4.55 -11.10
CA SER A 300 -14.62 5.04 -10.03
C SER A 300 -16.07 5.07 -10.47
N TYR A 301 -16.60 3.95 -10.94
CA TYR A 301 -17.98 3.88 -11.42
C TYR A 301 -19.00 4.04 -10.28
N PRO A 302 -20.06 4.87 -10.44
CA PRO A 302 -20.95 5.20 -9.32
C PRO A 302 -21.95 4.09 -8.94
N GLY A 303 -22.14 3.10 -9.81
CA GLY A 303 -23.08 1.99 -9.61
C GLY A 303 -22.43 0.62 -9.70
N ASP A 304 -23.20 -0.36 -10.16
CA ASP A 304 -22.68 -1.67 -10.54
C ASP A 304 -22.18 -1.58 -11.98
N PHE A 305 -20.89 -1.81 -12.13
CA PHE A 305 -20.26 -1.84 -13.45
C PHE A 305 -20.58 -3.17 -14.14
N SER A 306 -20.88 -3.14 -15.42
CA SER A 306 -21.27 -4.31 -16.21
C SER A 306 -20.66 -4.24 -17.60
N TYR A 307 -20.79 -5.33 -18.37
CA TYR A 307 -20.41 -5.35 -19.79
C TYR A 307 -21.22 -4.36 -20.64
N GLU A 308 -22.48 -4.11 -20.29
CA GLU A 308 -23.32 -3.09 -20.94
C GLU A 308 -22.78 -1.69 -20.66
N ALA A 309 -22.38 -1.40 -19.40
CA ALA A 309 -21.78 -0.12 -19.04
C ALA A 309 -20.43 0.08 -19.74
N LEU A 310 -19.61 -0.98 -19.81
CA LEU A 310 -18.33 -0.96 -20.53
C LEU A 310 -18.52 -0.72 -22.04
N LYS A 311 -19.50 -1.38 -22.67
CA LYS A 311 -19.88 -1.14 -24.08
C LYS A 311 -20.41 0.27 -24.28
N ALA A 312 -21.24 0.78 -23.37
CA ALA A 312 -21.79 2.13 -23.46
C ALA A 312 -20.73 3.23 -23.35
N SER A 313 -19.65 2.99 -22.59
CA SER A 313 -18.53 3.95 -22.47
C SER A 313 -17.72 4.10 -23.75
N GLU A 314 -17.55 3.03 -24.52
CA GLU A 314 -16.89 2.96 -25.82
C GLU A 314 -17.39 1.72 -26.57
N PRO A 315 -18.24 1.88 -27.61
CA PRO A 315 -18.83 0.74 -28.31
C PRO A 315 -17.84 -0.26 -28.90
N ARG A 316 -16.64 0.22 -29.31
CA ARG A 316 -15.58 -0.63 -29.86
C ARG A 316 -14.97 -1.59 -28.85
N ASN A 317 -15.28 -1.42 -27.56
CA ASN A 317 -14.81 -2.34 -26.49
C ASN A 317 -15.29 -3.78 -26.75
N GLU A 318 -16.43 -3.99 -27.41
CA GLU A 318 -16.91 -5.32 -27.77
C GLU A 318 -16.05 -6.07 -28.81
N LEU A 319 -15.10 -5.39 -29.45
CA LEU A 319 -14.19 -6.01 -30.41
C LEU A 319 -13.10 -6.85 -29.73
N PHE A 320 -12.76 -6.54 -28.48
CA PHE A 320 -11.71 -7.25 -27.75
C PHE A 320 -12.12 -8.68 -27.39
N LYS A 321 -11.17 -9.63 -27.50
CA LYS A 321 -11.37 -11.04 -27.11
C LYS A 321 -11.83 -11.14 -25.64
N ALA A 322 -11.14 -10.46 -24.73
CA ALA A 322 -11.47 -10.49 -23.31
C ALA A 322 -12.88 -9.99 -22.98
N PHE A 323 -13.43 -9.05 -23.76
CA PHE A 323 -14.83 -8.63 -23.65
C PHE A 323 -15.78 -9.75 -24.08
N LYS A 324 -15.55 -10.35 -25.26
CA LYS A 324 -16.38 -11.43 -25.83
C LYS A 324 -16.40 -12.67 -24.95
N GLU A 325 -15.27 -13.01 -24.36
CA GLU A 325 -15.09 -14.20 -23.52
C GLU A 325 -15.44 -13.96 -22.03
N LYS A 326 -15.93 -12.76 -21.69
CA LYS A 326 -16.26 -12.38 -20.29
C LYS A 326 -15.07 -12.50 -19.33
N LYS A 327 -13.87 -12.11 -19.79
CA LYS A 327 -12.61 -12.14 -19.04
C LYS A 327 -12.10 -10.72 -18.69
N VAL A 328 -13.01 -9.80 -18.40
CA VAL A 328 -12.67 -8.47 -17.88
C VAL A 328 -12.43 -8.56 -16.39
N ILE A 329 -11.25 -8.13 -15.95
CA ILE A 329 -10.83 -8.04 -14.56
C ILE A 329 -11.12 -6.62 -14.07
N TYR A 330 -11.89 -6.50 -13.01
CA TYR A 330 -12.43 -5.21 -12.59
C TYR A 330 -12.17 -4.89 -11.12
N CYS A 331 -11.85 -3.63 -10.83
CA CYS A 331 -11.83 -3.06 -9.49
C CYS A 331 -12.53 -1.70 -9.49
N ASN A 332 -13.46 -1.48 -8.57
CA ASN A 332 -14.15 -0.21 -8.39
C ASN A 332 -13.58 0.56 -7.19
N MET A 333 -12.87 1.65 -7.44
CA MET A 333 -12.28 2.50 -6.40
C MET A 333 -13.31 3.20 -5.48
N LYS A 334 -14.60 3.26 -5.87
CA LYS A 334 -15.67 3.74 -4.97
C LYS A 334 -16.15 2.68 -3.99
N LYS A 335 -15.87 1.41 -4.25
CA LYS A 335 -16.30 0.26 -3.43
C LYS A 335 -15.14 -0.46 -2.75
N THR A 336 -13.92 -0.13 -3.12
CA THR A 336 -12.70 -0.84 -2.72
C THR A 336 -11.64 0.16 -2.24
N PRO A 337 -10.95 -0.08 -1.10
CA PRO A 337 -9.94 0.82 -0.54
C PRO A 337 -8.61 0.77 -1.32
N TYR A 338 -8.69 0.85 -2.66
CA TYR A 338 -7.54 0.59 -3.54
C TYR A 338 -6.33 1.46 -3.17
N TYR A 339 -6.44 2.78 -3.22
CA TYR A 339 -5.32 3.67 -2.89
C TYR A 339 -5.07 3.86 -1.40
N GLU A 340 -6.02 3.47 -0.55
CA GLU A 340 -5.93 3.65 0.89
C GLU A 340 -5.14 2.54 1.58
N ILE A 341 -5.06 1.33 0.99
CA ILE A 341 -4.39 0.21 1.62
C ILE A 341 -3.55 -0.66 0.67
N SER A 342 -3.90 -0.77 -0.63
CA SER A 342 -3.14 -1.63 -1.54
C SER A 342 -1.64 -1.29 -1.68
N PRO A 343 -1.18 -0.05 -1.44
CA PRO A 343 0.25 0.25 -1.46
C PRO A 343 1.09 -0.57 -0.48
N VAL A 344 0.48 -1.06 0.60
CA VAL A 344 1.10 -1.93 1.61
C VAL A 344 0.54 -3.35 1.60
N GLU A 345 -0.15 -3.75 0.51
CA GLU A 345 -0.69 -5.09 0.30
C GLU A 345 -0.41 -5.61 -1.14
N PRO A 346 0.83 -5.51 -1.66
CA PRO A 346 1.15 -6.05 -2.98
C PRO A 346 0.98 -7.57 -3.06
N ASP A 347 1.14 -8.29 -1.95
CA ASP A 347 0.89 -9.72 -1.81
C ASP A 347 -0.58 -10.07 -2.02
N VAL A 348 -1.51 -9.24 -1.54
CA VAL A 348 -2.95 -9.41 -1.77
C VAL A 348 -3.32 -9.08 -3.22
N LEU A 349 -2.76 -7.99 -3.79
CA LEU A 349 -2.94 -7.67 -5.21
C LEU A 349 -2.45 -8.81 -6.11
N LEU A 350 -1.26 -9.35 -5.82
CA LEU A 350 -0.72 -10.51 -6.53
C LEU A 350 -1.67 -11.69 -6.44
N LYS A 351 -2.18 -12.00 -5.23
CA LYS A 351 -3.07 -13.13 -4.99
C LYS A 351 -4.40 -13.00 -5.75
N ASP A 352 -4.96 -11.79 -5.86
CA ASP A 352 -6.18 -11.54 -6.65
C ASP A 352 -5.96 -11.90 -8.14
N PHE A 353 -4.83 -11.50 -8.73
CA PHE A 353 -4.50 -11.83 -10.11
C PHE A 353 -4.17 -13.32 -10.28
N VAL A 354 -3.45 -13.92 -9.34
CA VAL A 354 -3.17 -15.36 -9.35
C VAL A 354 -4.47 -16.17 -9.29
N ALA A 355 -5.43 -15.78 -8.48
CA ALA A 355 -6.74 -16.42 -8.41
C ALA A 355 -7.52 -16.37 -9.74
N ILE A 356 -7.21 -15.41 -10.60
CA ILE A 356 -7.84 -15.25 -11.92
C ILE A 356 -7.07 -16.01 -12.99
N PHE A 357 -5.73 -15.93 -13.01
CA PHE A 357 -4.89 -16.53 -14.04
C PHE A 357 -4.59 -18.01 -13.76
N HIS A 358 -4.44 -18.37 -12.49
CA HIS A 358 -4.04 -19.70 -12.00
C HIS A 358 -4.84 -20.07 -10.74
N PRO A 359 -6.17 -20.30 -10.87
CA PRO A 359 -7.04 -20.55 -9.72
C PRO A 359 -6.63 -21.77 -8.88
N GLU A 360 -5.88 -22.72 -9.48
CA GLU A 360 -5.31 -23.87 -8.78
C GLU A 360 -4.17 -23.51 -7.81
N ALA A 361 -3.61 -22.32 -7.94
CA ALA A 361 -2.52 -21.84 -7.08
C ALA A 361 -3.01 -21.25 -5.74
N VAL A 362 -4.30 -20.98 -5.60
CA VAL A 362 -4.90 -20.41 -4.40
C VAL A 362 -5.93 -21.34 -3.77
N GLU A 363 -6.39 -21.04 -2.57
CA GLU A 363 -7.43 -21.80 -1.87
C GLU A 363 -8.77 -21.69 -2.63
N LYS A 364 -9.55 -22.77 -2.69
CA LYS A 364 -10.83 -22.85 -3.45
C LYS A 364 -11.88 -21.82 -3.00
N ASP A 365 -11.82 -21.41 -1.76
CA ASP A 365 -12.74 -20.45 -1.14
C ASP A 365 -12.17 -19.02 -1.06
N TYR A 366 -11.02 -18.75 -1.72
CA TYR A 366 -10.42 -17.43 -1.76
C TYR A 366 -11.40 -16.40 -2.35
N LYS A 367 -11.56 -15.29 -1.66
CA LYS A 367 -12.37 -14.14 -2.10
C LYS A 367 -11.45 -12.97 -2.39
N PRO A 368 -11.37 -12.54 -3.66
CA PRO A 368 -10.55 -11.38 -4.03
C PRO A 368 -10.94 -10.14 -3.25
N LYS A 369 -9.95 -9.34 -2.87
CA LYS A 369 -10.16 -8.09 -2.16
C LYS A 369 -10.30 -6.90 -3.10
N TYR A 370 -9.49 -6.86 -4.14
CA TYR A 370 -9.40 -5.76 -5.09
C TYR A 370 -9.96 -6.11 -6.45
N TYR A 371 -9.43 -7.15 -7.10
CA TYR A 371 -9.72 -7.50 -8.48
C TYR A 371 -10.50 -8.81 -8.60
N TYR A 372 -11.56 -8.78 -9.37
CA TYR A 372 -12.41 -9.93 -9.66
C TYR A 372 -12.86 -9.92 -11.13
N LEU A 373 -13.27 -11.07 -11.66
CA LEU A 373 -13.88 -11.13 -12.99
C LEU A 373 -15.24 -10.45 -12.98
N LEU A 374 -15.43 -9.51 -13.92
CA LEU A 374 -16.67 -8.80 -14.12
C LEU A 374 -17.78 -9.79 -14.51
N LYS A 375 -18.94 -9.65 -13.89
CA LYS A 375 -20.11 -10.52 -14.11
C LYS A 375 -21.05 -9.95 -15.15
#